data_4796e1c2eea9d67d54adbaac574b1c44
#
_entry.id   4796e1c2eea9d67d54adbaac574b1c44
#
_cell.length_a   1.000
_cell.length_b   1.000
_cell.length_c   1.000
_cell.angle_alpha   90.00
_cell.angle_beta   90.00
_cell.angle_gamma   90.00
#
_symmetry.space_group_name_H-M   'P 1'
#
loop_
_entity.id
_entity.type
_entity.pdbx_description
1 polymer ?
#
loop_
_entity_poly.entity_id
_entity_poly.type
_entity_poly.pdbx_seq_one_letter_code
_entity_poly.pdbx_strand_id
1 'polypeptide(L)'
;MKINTIDIDGKKNSIEVLDKIISSKINKKLVSLVLYKTNSNYKRRKAKTNQKNEIIGSTSKIYAQKGTGGARHASRKAPIFVGGGVAHGPKGELNYKKRKLNKAEKKLSIASLITEKNNINNLIIFSDFKKEIKKTKEMNQLLKKFEATNSLLILDQSSKDKIYRSTKNIPNLKVTDVNHFSAFDIIKFKKIIFTESSIKELEKRYS
;
A
#
# COMPACT_ATOMS: atom_id res chain seq x y z
N MET A 1 -19.45 -7.13 -18.50
CA MET A 1 -18.69 -6.60 -19.68
C MET A 1 -17.75 -7.69 -20.19
N LYS A 2 -17.65 -7.87 -21.53
CA LYS A 2 -16.71 -8.85 -22.12
C LYS A 2 -15.35 -8.22 -22.32
N ILE A 3 -14.28 -8.86 -21.83
CA ILE A 3 -12.88 -8.45 -22.02
C ILE A 3 -12.11 -9.57 -22.69
N ASN A 4 -11.24 -9.18 -23.60
CA ASN A 4 -10.37 -10.14 -24.28
C ASN A 4 -9.27 -10.64 -23.32
N THR A 5 -9.18 -11.96 -23.19
CA THR A 5 -8.07 -12.63 -22.52
C THR A 5 -7.06 -13.08 -23.57
N ILE A 6 -5.82 -13.11 -23.19
CA ILE A 6 -4.70 -13.49 -24.06
C ILE A 6 -4.01 -14.69 -23.44
N ASP A 7 -3.91 -15.75 -24.21
CA ASP A 7 -3.11 -16.91 -23.81
C ASP A 7 -1.60 -16.60 -23.95
N ILE A 8 -0.77 -17.39 -23.29
CA ILE A 8 0.69 -17.32 -23.38
C ILE A 8 1.16 -17.42 -24.84
N ASP A 9 0.43 -18.17 -25.66
CA ASP A 9 0.71 -18.36 -27.11
C ASP A 9 0.12 -17.22 -27.98
N GLY A 10 -0.61 -16.27 -27.39
CA GLY A 10 -1.19 -15.13 -28.11
C GLY A 10 -2.60 -15.34 -28.63
N LYS A 11 -3.26 -16.47 -28.35
CA LYS A 11 -4.66 -16.70 -28.71
C LYS A 11 -5.56 -15.80 -27.88
N LYS A 12 -6.54 -15.19 -28.54
CA LYS A 12 -7.53 -14.30 -27.87
C LYS A 12 -8.79 -15.08 -27.54
N ASN A 13 -9.13 -15.11 -26.27
CA ASN A 13 -10.40 -15.58 -25.74
C ASN A 13 -11.15 -14.42 -25.12
N SER A 14 -12.41 -14.57 -24.72
CA SER A 14 -13.17 -13.53 -24.02
C SER A 14 -13.73 -14.07 -22.72
N ILE A 15 -13.64 -13.28 -21.66
CA ILE A 15 -14.24 -13.57 -20.36
C ILE A 15 -15.24 -12.47 -20.03
N GLU A 16 -16.34 -12.84 -19.39
CA GLU A 16 -17.29 -11.90 -18.82
C GLU A 16 -16.84 -11.50 -17.43
N VAL A 17 -16.70 -10.19 -17.19
CA VAL A 17 -16.28 -9.63 -15.90
C VAL A 17 -17.38 -8.68 -15.39
N LEU A 18 -17.56 -8.65 -14.05
CA LEU A 18 -18.55 -7.81 -13.39
C LEU A 18 -18.34 -6.31 -13.70
N ASP A 19 -19.41 -5.65 -14.12
CA ASP A 19 -19.37 -4.20 -14.45
C ASP A 19 -18.98 -3.34 -13.25
N LYS A 20 -19.28 -3.76 -12.03
CA LYS A 20 -18.88 -3.06 -10.79
C LYS A 20 -17.36 -2.83 -10.68
N ILE A 21 -16.53 -3.66 -11.31
CA ILE A 21 -15.07 -3.60 -11.22
C ILE A 21 -14.48 -2.78 -12.36
N ILE A 22 -15.04 -2.91 -13.56
CA ILE A 22 -14.44 -2.41 -14.81
C ILE A 22 -15.13 -1.17 -15.34
N SER A 23 -16.39 -0.95 -14.98
CA SER A 23 -17.21 0.19 -15.42
C SER A 23 -17.68 1.05 -14.24
N SER A 24 -16.90 1.13 -13.18
CA SER A 24 -17.22 1.94 -12.02
C SER A 24 -16.98 3.43 -12.30
N LYS A 25 -17.76 4.30 -11.63
CA LYS A 25 -17.54 5.76 -11.72
C LYS A 25 -16.16 6.13 -11.19
N ILE A 26 -15.34 6.79 -12.00
CA ILE A 26 -14.00 7.23 -11.62
C ILE A 26 -14.11 8.42 -10.65
N ASN A 27 -13.65 8.23 -9.41
CA ASN A 27 -13.63 9.27 -8.38
C ASN A 27 -12.19 9.63 -7.98
N LYS A 28 -11.60 10.61 -8.67
CA LYS A 28 -10.22 11.07 -8.43
C LYS A 28 -9.99 11.59 -7.01
N LYS A 29 -10.99 12.26 -6.40
CA LYS A 29 -10.90 12.78 -5.02
C LYS A 29 -10.78 11.64 -4.02
N LEU A 30 -11.58 10.58 -4.18
CA LEU A 30 -11.51 9.39 -3.33
C LEU A 30 -10.17 8.68 -3.47
N VAL A 31 -9.70 8.49 -4.70
CA VAL A 31 -8.39 7.88 -4.97
C VAL A 31 -7.27 8.66 -4.29
N SER A 32 -7.22 9.99 -4.45
CA SER A 32 -6.24 10.85 -3.77
C SER A 32 -6.30 10.72 -2.25
N LEU A 33 -7.49 10.68 -1.66
CA LEU A 33 -7.67 10.50 -0.21
C LEU A 33 -7.11 9.16 0.27
N VAL A 34 -7.43 8.07 -0.45
CA VAL A 34 -6.93 6.72 -0.12
C VAL A 34 -5.42 6.65 -0.22
N LEU A 35 -4.83 7.21 -1.28
CA LEU A 35 -3.38 7.28 -1.46
C LEU A 35 -2.69 8.09 -0.35
N TYR A 36 -3.26 9.25 -0.01
CA TYR A 36 -2.73 10.09 1.05
C TYR A 36 -2.73 9.37 2.41
N LYS A 37 -3.86 8.76 2.78
CA LYS A 37 -3.98 7.98 4.03
C LYS A 37 -3.00 6.79 4.04
N THR A 38 -2.91 6.05 2.93
CA THR A 38 -2.00 4.90 2.79
C THR A 38 -0.54 5.33 2.92
N ASN A 39 -0.12 6.34 2.17
CA ASN A 39 1.25 6.86 2.22
C ASN A 39 1.59 7.45 3.60
N SER A 40 0.66 8.16 4.23
CA SER A 40 0.83 8.66 5.60
C SER A 40 1.05 7.54 6.61
N ASN A 41 0.42 6.37 6.42
CA ASN A 41 0.60 5.22 7.29
C ASN A 41 1.93 4.48 7.07
N TYR A 42 2.51 4.55 5.88
CA TYR A 42 3.85 4.01 5.59
C TYR A 42 4.97 4.90 6.12
N LYS A 43 4.76 6.22 6.21
CA LYS A 43 5.74 7.16 6.76
C LYS A 43 5.84 6.97 8.26
N ARG A 44 7.00 6.52 8.73
CA ARG A 44 7.28 6.37 10.15
C ARG A 44 7.68 7.72 10.75
N ARG A 45 7.06 8.08 11.87
CA ARG A 45 7.38 9.27 12.65
C ARG A 45 8.30 8.87 13.81
N LYS A 46 9.60 8.90 13.59
CA LYS A 46 10.60 8.43 14.56
C LYS A 46 10.97 9.47 15.60
N ALA A 47 10.72 10.76 15.33
CA ALA A 47 11.08 11.84 16.25
C ALA A 47 10.45 11.62 17.63
N LYS A 48 11.26 11.64 18.68
CA LYS A 48 10.88 11.51 20.08
C LYS A 48 11.67 12.50 20.91
N THR A 49 11.00 13.18 21.83
CA THR A 49 11.59 13.99 22.87
C THR A 49 11.19 13.43 24.22
N ASN A 50 12.10 13.56 25.21
CA ASN A 50 11.81 13.09 26.55
C ASN A 50 10.82 14.02 27.25
N GLN A 51 9.77 13.46 27.80
CA GLN A 51 8.80 14.16 28.63
C GLN A 51 9.32 14.24 30.06
N LYS A 52 8.69 15.10 30.91
CA LYS A 52 9.05 15.28 32.31
C LYS A 52 9.20 13.96 33.09
N ASN A 53 8.32 12.99 32.83
CA ASN A 53 8.34 11.66 33.46
C ASN A 53 9.39 10.69 32.91
N GLU A 54 9.93 10.95 31.72
CA GLU A 54 10.94 10.12 31.09
C GLU A 54 12.38 10.55 31.43
N ILE A 55 12.55 11.75 31.98
CA ILE A 55 13.88 12.25 32.38
C ILE A 55 14.32 11.59 33.69
N ILE A 56 15.54 11.09 33.69
CA ILE A 56 16.19 10.55 34.89
C ILE A 56 16.66 11.74 35.75
N GLY A 57 16.35 11.71 37.04
CA GLY A 57 16.78 12.74 37.98
C GLY A 57 15.86 12.78 39.21
N SER A 58 16.25 13.55 40.22
CA SER A 58 15.49 13.69 41.46
C SER A 58 14.10 14.25 41.24
N THR A 59 13.14 13.66 41.94
CA THR A 59 11.75 14.13 41.99
C THR A 59 11.49 15.01 43.22
N SER A 60 12.49 15.17 44.12
CA SER A 60 12.36 15.97 45.33
C SER A 60 12.12 17.43 44.97
N LYS A 61 11.48 18.15 45.91
CA LYS A 61 11.28 19.59 45.83
C LYS A 61 12.64 20.31 45.88
N ILE A 62 12.86 21.29 45.00
CA ILE A 62 14.16 21.98 44.87
C ILE A 62 14.50 22.77 46.13
N TYR A 63 13.49 23.47 46.73
CA TYR A 63 13.62 24.28 47.91
C TYR A 63 12.26 24.46 48.61
N ALA A 64 12.27 25.03 49.81
CA ALA A 64 11.07 25.23 50.63
C ALA A 64 9.98 26.06 49.91
N GLN A 65 8.71 25.82 50.28
CA GLN A 65 7.57 26.46 49.61
C GLN A 65 7.50 27.99 49.82
N LYS A 66 8.02 28.48 50.96
CA LYS A 66 8.07 29.91 51.35
C LYS A 66 9.45 30.25 51.94
N GLY A 67 9.77 31.53 52.00
CA GLY A 67 11.01 32.02 52.65
C GLY A 67 12.24 32.08 51.79
N THR A 68 12.17 31.71 50.49
CA THR A 68 13.32 31.67 49.57
C THR A 68 13.41 32.88 48.64
N GLY A 69 12.39 33.73 48.58
CA GLY A 69 12.31 34.88 47.66
C GLY A 69 12.20 34.52 46.17
N GLY A 70 12.32 33.24 45.80
CA GLY A 70 12.29 32.75 44.42
C GLY A 70 10.91 32.20 44.02
N ALA A 71 10.71 31.96 42.71
CA ALA A 71 9.51 31.33 42.18
C ALA A 71 9.36 29.89 42.69
N ARG A 72 8.12 29.47 42.92
CA ARG A 72 7.83 28.15 43.47
C ARG A 72 8.00 27.05 42.45
N HIS A 73 8.93 26.10 42.69
CA HIS A 73 9.21 24.98 41.82
C HIS A 73 9.21 23.64 42.58
N ALA A 74 8.69 22.60 41.96
CA ALA A 74 8.68 21.26 42.52
C ALA A 74 9.96 20.45 42.17
N SER A 75 10.26 20.31 40.89
CA SER A 75 11.37 19.48 40.43
C SER A 75 12.08 20.11 39.23
N ARG A 76 13.40 19.92 39.11
CA ARG A 76 14.19 20.35 37.96
C ARG A 76 13.83 19.66 36.63
N LYS A 77 13.05 18.59 36.67
CA LYS A 77 12.55 17.92 35.46
C LYS A 77 11.49 18.73 34.70
N ALA A 78 11.00 19.84 35.26
CA ALA A 78 9.98 20.68 34.62
C ALA A 78 10.52 21.32 33.32
N PRO A 79 9.65 21.53 32.30
CA PRO A 79 10.05 22.08 30.99
C PRO A 79 10.70 23.47 31.04
N ILE A 80 10.52 24.20 32.10
CA ILE A 80 11.06 25.55 32.31
C ILE A 80 12.59 25.54 32.62
N PHE A 81 13.14 24.41 33.03
CA PHE A 81 14.55 24.29 33.34
C PHE A 81 15.36 23.73 32.16
N VAL A 82 16.59 24.17 32.05
CA VAL A 82 17.57 23.58 31.12
C VAL A 82 17.77 22.11 31.49
N GLY A 83 17.63 21.20 30.52
CA GLY A 83 17.65 19.77 30.76
C GLY A 83 16.31 19.17 31.25
N GLY A 84 15.28 20.00 31.40
CA GLY A 84 13.92 19.52 31.70
C GLY A 84 13.22 18.88 30.53
N GLY A 85 12.06 18.26 30.78
CA GLY A 85 11.27 17.58 29.75
C GLY A 85 10.65 18.54 28.75
N VAL A 86 10.45 18.09 27.51
CA VAL A 86 9.80 18.87 26.47
C VAL A 86 8.29 18.73 26.58
N ALA A 87 7.56 19.85 26.73
CA ALA A 87 6.11 19.88 26.68
C ALA A 87 5.63 19.80 25.23
N HIS A 88 4.62 18.96 24.97
CA HIS A 88 4.00 18.78 23.65
C HIS A 88 4.95 18.41 22.49
N GLY A 89 6.15 17.92 22.80
CA GLY A 89 7.10 17.45 21.79
C GLY A 89 6.68 16.16 21.09
N PRO A 90 7.39 15.75 20.04
CA PRO A 90 7.12 14.50 19.34
C PRO A 90 7.32 13.29 20.26
N LYS A 91 6.40 12.33 20.20
CA LYS A 91 6.34 11.19 21.13
C LYS A 91 6.82 9.86 20.56
N GLY A 92 7.43 9.86 19.37
CA GLY A 92 7.86 8.65 18.71
C GLY A 92 6.75 7.90 17.97
N GLU A 93 7.13 6.83 17.28
CA GLU A 93 6.26 6.08 16.37
C GLU A 93 5.05 5.45 17.08
N LEU A 94 5.23 4.94 18.28
CA LEU A 94 4.19 4.22 19.03
C LEU A 94 2.97 5.07 19.41
N ASN A 95 3.16 6.37 19.54
CA ASN A 95 2.09 7.31 19.96
C ASN A 95 1.29 7.87 18.78
N TYR A 96 1.68 7.62 17.55
CA TYR A 96 0.95 8.12 16.40
C TYR A 96 -0.06 7.09 15.89
N LYS A 97 -1.34 7.43 15.94
CA LYS A 97 -2.41 6.59 15.42
C LYS A 97 -2.33 6.54 13.89
N LYS A 98 -2.44 5.34 13.33
CA LYS A 98 -2.59 5.15 11.88
C LYS A 98 -3.93 5.72 11.41
N ARG A 99 -3.94 6.34 10.24
CA ARG A 99 -5.17 6.86 9.62
C ARG A 99 -6.03 5.69 9.15
N LYS A 100 -7.22 5.58 9.70
CA LYS A 100 -8.17 4.51 9.35
C LYS A 100 -8.70 4.72 7.93
N LEU A 101 -8.71 3.65 7.15
CA LEU A 101 -9.34 3.55 5.84
C LEU A 101 -10.52 2.59 5.92
N ASN A 102 -11.67 3.02 5.44
CA ASN A 102 -12.85 2.17 5.38
C ASN A 102 -12.69 1.10 4.29
N LYS A 103 -13.26 -0.07 4.51
CA LYS A 103 -13.23 -1.16 3.52
C LYS A 103 -13.89 -0.75 2.19
N ALA A 104 -15.02 -0.04 2.26
CA ALA A 104 -15.73 0.48 1.10
C ALA A 104 -14.89 1.51 0.32
N GLU A 105 -14.22 2.47 1.00
CA GLU A 105 -13.32 3.44 0.35
C GLU A 105 -12.20 2.73 -0.42
N LYS A 106 -11.59 1.70 0.17
CA LYS A 106 -10.55 0.89 -0.49
C LYS A 106 -11.07 0.18 -1.73
N LYS A 107 -12.20 -0.53 -1.61
CA LYS A 107 -12.82 -1.25 -2.73
C LYS A 107 -13.14 -0.28 -3.88
N LEU A 108 -13.85 0.81 -3.59
CA LEU A 108 -14.26 1.78 -4.61
C LEU A 108 -13.07 2.48 -5.28
N SER A 109 -11.99 2.78 -4.53
CA SER A 109 -10.78 3.37 -5.11
C SER A 109 -10.07 2.41 -6.08
N ILE A 110 -9.98 1.13 -5.72
CA ILE A 110 -9.40 0.09 -6.58
C ILE A 110 -10.25 -0.09 -7.85
N ALA A 111 -11.58 -0.19 -7.73
CA ALA A 111 -12.47 -0.30 -8.88
C ALA A 111 -12.33 0.91 -9.82
N SER A 112 -12.33 2.14 -9.27
CA SER A 112 -12.11 3.36 -10.06
C SER A 112 -10.79 3.34 -10.84
N LEU A 113 -9.71 2.85 -10.24
CA LEU A 113 -8.41 2.75 -10.89
C LEU A 113 -8.34 1.66 -11.94
N ILE A 114 -8.96 0.50 -11.70
CA ILE A 114 -9.06 -0.58 -12.71
C ILE A 114 -9.85 -0.08 -13.92
N THR A 115 -10.96 0.61 -13.70
CA THR A 115 -11.75 1.25 -14.78
C THR A 115 -10.91 2.25 -15.58
N GLU A 116 -10.13 3.09 -14.91
CA GLU A 116 -9.25 4.05 -15.58
C GLU A 116 -8.19 3.35 -16.43
N LYS A 117 -7.57 2.28 -15.91
CA LYS A 117 -6.60 1.46 -16.65
C LYS A 117 -7.22 0.74 -17.84
N ASN A 118 -8.46 0.26 -17.70
CA ASN A 118 -9.20 -0.35 -18.81
C ASN A 118 -9.50 0.67 -19.91
N ASN A 119 -9.95 1.88 -19.57
CA ASN A 119 -10.24 2.95 -20.54
C ASN A 119 -9.01 3.37 -21.35
N ILE A 120 -7.81 3.25 -20.77
CA ILE A 120 -6.53 3.57 -21.43
C ILE A 120 -5.91 2.34 -22.12
N ASN A 121 -6.61 1.20 -22.17
CA ASN A 121 -6.12 -0.07 -22.73
C ASN A 121 -4.83 -0.60 -22.05
N ASN A 122 -4.65 -0.29 -20.77
CA ASN A 122 -3.52 -0.74 -19.96
C ASN A 122 -3.88 -1.92 -19.03
N LEU A 123 -5.06 -2.52 -19.22
CA LEU A 123 -5.51 -3.73 -18.55
C LEU A 123 -5.35 -4.93 -19.49
N ILE A 124 -4.63 -5.95 -19.04
CA ILE A 124 -4.42 -7.20 -19.76
C ILE A 124 -4.88 -8.34 -18.88
N ILE A 125 -5.58 -9.31 -19.46
CA ILE A 125 -5.98 -10.52 -18.77
C ILE A 125 -5.27 -11.68 -19.44
N PHE A 126 -4.51 -12.45 -18.67
CA PHE A 126 -3.90 -13.69 -19.14
C PHE A 126 -4.73 -14.90 -18.69
N SER A 127 -4.67 -15.94 -19.51
CA SER A 127 -5.07 -17.27 -19.04
C SER A 127 -4.16 -17.74 -17.90
N ASP A 128 -4.64 -18.65 -17.09
CA ASP A 128 -3.87 -19.13 -15.94
C ASP A 128 -2.60 -19.87 -16.38
N PHE A 129 -1.53 -19.68 -15.63
CA PHE A 129 -0.26 -20.35 -15.88
C PHE A 129 -0.37 -21.86 -15.60
N LYS A 130 -0.50 -22.66 -16.66
CA LYS A 130 -0.59 -24.11 -16.57
C LYS A 130 0.77 -24.74 -16.24
N LYS A 131 1.86 -24.22 -16.87
CA LYS A 131 3.22 -24.72 -16.71
C LYS A 131 4.05 -23.79 -15.81
N GLU A 132 4.99 -24.36 -15.06
CA GLU A 132 5.96 -23.62 -14.29
C GLU A 132 6.99 -22.97 -15.20
N ILE A 133 7.19 -21.65 -15.09
CA ILE A 133 8.23 -20.90 -15.80
C ILE A 133 9.39 -20.69 -14.83
N LYS A 134 10.49 -21.44 -15.02
CA LYS A 134 11.66 -21.38 -14.13
C LYS A 134 12.65 -20.30 -14.52
N LYS A 135 12.78 -20.01 -15.83
CA LYS A 135 13.80 -19.07 -16.33
C LYS A 135 13.30 -17.65 -16.43
N THR A 136 14.07 -16.70 -15.90
CA THR A 136 13.79 -15.26 -16.00
C THR A 136 13.76 -14.76 -17.44
N LYS A 137 14.60 -15.37 -18.33
CA LYS A 137 14.67 -15.03 -19.76
C LYS A 137 13.33 -15.28 -20.46
N GLU A 138 12.70 -16.42 -20.21
CA GLU A 138 11.40 -16.79 -20.80
C GLU A 138 10.30 -15.82 -20.36
N MET A 139 10.24 -15.52 -19.06
CA MET A 139 9.27 -14.57 -18.52
C MET A 139 9.48 -13.16 -19.08
N ASN A 140 10.72 -12.69 -19.19
CA ASN A 140 11.04 -11.40 -19.77
C ASN A 140 10.66 -11.32 -21.26
N GLN A 141 10.86 -12.39 -22.03
CA GLN A 141 10.42 -12.47 -23.43
C GLN A 141 8.89 -12.38 -23.54
N LEU A 142 8.13 -13.06 -22.67
CA LEU A 142 6.68 -12.94 -22.60
C LEU A 142 6.25 -11.50 -22.32
N LEU A 143 6.81 -10.86 -21.30
CA LEU A 143 6.49 -9.48 -20.96
C LEU A 143 6.80 -8.50 -22.10
N LYS A 144 7.91 -8.72 -22.84
CA LYS A 144 8.26 -7.90 -24.00
C LYS A 144 7.27 -8.09 -25.15
N LYS A 145 6.82 -9.31 -25.44
CA LYS A 145 5.80 -9.59 -26.48
C LYS A 145 4.50 -8.82 -26.25
N PHE A 146 4.12 -8.61 -25.00
CA PHE A 146 2.89 -7.87 -24.64
C PHE A 146 3.17 -6.42 -24.24
N GLU A 147 4.39 -5.91 -24.49
CA GLU A 147 4.82 -4.56 -24.10
C GLU A 147 4.57 -4.25 -22.60
N ALA A 148 4.67 -5.26 -21.77
CA ALA A 148 4.35 -5.20 -20.34
C ALA A 148 5.60 -5.13 -19.45
N THR A 149 6.63 -4.41 -19.90
CA THR A 149 7.90 -4.26 -19.17
C THR A 149 7.77 -3.50 -17.85
N ASN A 150 6.79 -2.61 -17.74
CA ASN A 150 6.44 -1.90 -16.50
C ASN A 150 5.03 -2.31 -16.10
N SER A 151 4.91 -3.39 -15.32
CA SER A 151 3.61 -3.97 -15.03
C SER A 151 3.46 -4.49 -13.60
N LEU A 152 2.21 -4.47 -13.15
CA LEU A 152 1.75 -5.13 -11.95
C LEU A 152 1.06 -6.43 -12.34
N LEU A 153 1.59 -7.55 -11.89
CA LEU A 153 1.03 -8.87 -12.14
C LEU A 153 0.26 -9.34 -10.91
N ILE A 154 -1.04 -9.49 -11.04
CA ILE A 154 -1.95 -9.90 -9.96
C ILE A 154 -2.41 -11.33 -10.24
N LEU A 155 -2.05 -12.23 -9.36
CA LEU A 155 -2.19 -13.66 -9.53
C LEU A 155 -2.98 -14.28 -8.38
N ASP A 156 -3.55 -15.41 -8.67
CA ASP A 156 -3.93 -16.40 -7.68
C ASP A 156 -2.70 -17.07 -7.05
N GLN A 157 -2.81 -17.59 -5.84
CA GLN A 157 -1.71 -18.21 -5.11
C GLN A 157 -1.07 -19.35 -5.89
N SER A 158 -1.87 -20.20 -6.51
CA SER A 158 -1.39 -21.34 -7.29
C SER A 158 -0.57 -20.93 -8.54
N SER A 159 -0.98 -19.88 -9.24
CA SER A 159 -0.25 -19.30 -10.37
C SER A 159 1.00 -18.55 -9.93
N LYS A 160 0.96 -17.91 -8.77
CA LYS A 160 2.10 -17.20 -8.20
C LYS A 160 3.26 -18.13 -7.90
N ASP A 161 3.01 -19.26 -7.27
CA ASP A 161 4.06 -20.22 -6.90
C ASP A 161 4.80 -20.75 -8.12
N LYS A 162 4.11 -20.91 -9.27
CA LYS A 162 4.68 -21.36 -10.53
C LYS A 162 5.65 -20.36 -11.20
N ILE A 163 5.47 -19.06 -10.97
CA ILE A 163 6.24 -18.05 -11.69
C ILE A 163 7.03 -17.10 -10.78
N TYR A 164 6.88 -17.19 -9.45
CA TYR A 164 7.51 -16.26 -8.51
C TYR A 164 9.03 -16.20 -8.65
N ARG A 165 9.69 -17.36 -8.83
CA ARG A 165 11.14 -17.43 -8.96
C ARG A 165 11.65 -16.74 -10.24
N SER A 166 10.93 -16.87 -11.35
CA SER A 166 11.29 -16.26 -12.63
C SER A 166 11.00 -14.76 -12.70
N THR A 167 10.10 -14.25 -11.85
CA THR A 167 9.67 -12.85 -11.87
C THR A 167 10.41 -11.96 -10.88
N LYS A 168 10.90 -12.51 -9.77
CA LYS A 168 11.49 -11.76 -8.65
C LYS A 168 12.64 -10.82 -9.06
N ASN A 169 13.45 -11.21 -10.03
CA ASN A 169 14.63 -10.44 -10.47
C ASN A 169 14.37 -9.53 -11.67
N ILE A 170 13.13 -9.43 -12.17
CA ILE A 170 12.82 -8.55 -13.30
C ILE A 170 12.56 -7.15 -12.77
N PRO A 171 13.32 -6.13 -13.22
CA PRO A 171 13.07 -4.74 -12.83
C PRO A 171 11.71 -4.27 -13.37
N ASN A 172 11.08 -3.34 -12.64
CA ASN A 172 9.78 -2.76 -12.99
C ASN A 172 8.61 -3.76 -13.11
N LEU A 173 8.77 -4.96 -12.55
CA LEU A 173 7.71 -5.95 -12.41
C LEU A 173 7.43 -6.16 -10.93
N LYS A 174 6.17 -6.08 -10.54
CA LYS A 174 5.73 -6.48 -9.19
C LYS A 174 4.68 -7.57 -9.31
N VAL A 175 4.89 -8.65 -8.56
CA VAL A 175 3.93 -9.76 -8.47
C VAL A 175 3.25 -9.69 -7.12
N THR A 176 1.92 -9.73 -7.11
CA THR A 176 1.11 -9.67 -5.91
C THR A 176 -0.11 -10.59 -6.02
N ASP A 177 -0.64 -10.97 -4.86
CA ASP A 177 -1.90 -11.70 -4.79
C ASP A 177 -3.08 -10.76 -4.86
N VAL A 178 -4.24 -11.30 -5.18
CA VAL A 178 -5.52 -10.57 -5.19
C VAL A 178 -5.83 -9.90 -3.84
N ASN A 179 -5.33 -10.45 -2.75
CA ASN A 179 -5.58 -9.92 -1.40
C ASN A 179 -4.61 -8.82 -0.96
N HIS A 180 -3.43 -8.73 -1.58
CA HIS A 180 -2.33 -7.89 -1.10
C HIS A 180 -2.02 -6.66 -1.97
N PHE A 181 -2.59 -6.53 -3.16
CA PHE A 181 -2.35 -5.34 -3.97
C PHE A 181 -3.09 -4.11 -3.44
N SER A 182 -2.55 -2.94 -3.67
CA SER A 182 -3.06 -1.66 -3.20
C SER A 182 -3.33 -0.68 -4.34
N ALA A 183 -4.13 0.36 -4.07
CA ALA A 183 -4.36 1.46 -5.00
C ALA A 183 -3.03 2.14 -5.42
N PHE A 184 -2.05 2.18 -4.52
CA PHE A 184 -0.72 2.72 -4.81
C PHE A 184 0.01 1.88 -5.87
N ASP A 185 -0.08 0.55 -5.80
CA ASP A 185 0.54 -0.35 -6.77
C ASP A 185 -0.06 -0.17 -8.17
N ILE A 186 -1.38 -0.05 -8.26
CA ILE A 186 -2.08 0.18 -9.53
C ILE A 186 -1.61 1.46 -10.24
N ILE A 187 -1.39 2.53 -9.48
CA ILE A 187 -0.92 3.81 -10.04
C ILE A 187 0.55 3.75 -10.42
N LYS A 188 1.37 3.10 -9.60
CA LYS A 188 2.82 3.02 -9.81
C LYS A 188 3.19 2.36 -11.13
N PHE A 189 2.47 1.31 -11.51
CA PHE A 189 2.76 0.53 -12.72
C PHE A 189 1.92 0.99 -13.92
N LYS A 190 2.52 0.96 -15.11
CA LYS A 190 1.85 1.38 -16.34
C LYS A 190 0.75 0.41 -16.74
N LYS A 191 1.06 -0.87 -16.83
CA LYS A 191 0.12 -1.93 -17.20
C LYS A 191 -0.24 -2.78 -15.99
N ILE A 192 -1.46 -3.29 -15.97
CA ILE A 192 -1.96 -4.25 -14.98
C ILE A 192 -2.30 -5.53 -15.70
N ILE A 193 -1.82 -6.62 -15.15
CA ILE A 193 -2.03 -7.95 -15.71
C ILE A 193 -2.75 -8.79 -14.63
N PHE A 194 -3.89 -9.32 -14.98
CA PHE A 194 -4.63 -10.29 -14.17
C PHE A 194 -4.56 -11.67 -14.81
N THR A 195 -4.67 -12.72 -14.01
CA THR A 195 -5.02 -14.05 -14.49
C THR A 195 -6.53 -14.27 -14.40
N GLU A 196 -7.07 -15.21 -15.16
CA GLU A 196 -8.50 -15.53 -15.16
C GLU A 196 -8.99 -15.90 -13.76
N SER A 197 -8.25 -16.74 -13.04
CA SER A 197 -8.56 -17.13 -11.67
C SER A 197 -8.52 -15.93 -10.72
N SER A 198 -7.54 -15.01 -10.89
CA SER A 198 -7.41 -13.84 -10.03
C SER A 198 -8.57 -12.85 -10.20
N ILE A 199 -9.13 -12.71 -11.41
CA ILE A 199 -10.32 -11.88 -11.64
C ILE A 199 -11.53 -12.48 -10.96
N LYS A 200 -11.77 -13.79 -11.11
CA LYS A 200 -12.87 -14.48 -10.43
C LYS A 200 -12.79 -14.35 -8.91
N GLU A 201 -11.58 -14.40 -8.35
CA GLU A 201 -11.37 -14.15 -6.91
C GLU A 201 -11.67 -12.69 -6.54
N LEU A 202 -11.26 -11.74 -7.39
CA LEU A 202 -11.58 -10.33 -7.19
C LEU A 202 -13.10 -10.09 -7.21
N GLU A 203 -13.82 -10.72 -8.11
CA GLU A 203 -15.28 -10.62 -8.22
C GLU A 203 -16.00 -11.06 -6.95
N LYS A 204 -15.57 -12.18 -6.35
CA LYS A 204 -16.09 -12.63 -5.05
C LYS A 204 -15.92 -11.58 -3.93
N ARG A 205 -14.90 -10.73 -4.01
CA ARG A 205 -14.70 -9.63 -3.03
C ARG A 205 -15.62 -8.43 -3.28
N TYR A 206 -16.12 -8.25 -4.50
CA TYR A 206 -16.96 -7.11 -4.89
C TYR A 206 -18.45 -7.47 -4.97
N SER A 207 -18.77 -8.75 -4.97
CA SER A 207 -20.12 -9.23 -4.73
C SER A 207 -20.52 -8.98 -3.29
#